data_b3e0840cfea2ef17f46c5d3ee9a5f705
#
_entry.id   b3e0840cfea2ef17f46c5d3ee9a5f705
#
_cell.length_a   1.000
_cell.length_b   1.000
_cell.length_c   1.000
_cell.angle_alpha   90.00
_cell.angle_beta   90.00
_cell.angle_gamma   90.00
#
_symmetry.space_group_name_H-M   'P 1'
#
loop_
_entity.id
_entity.type
_entity.pdbx_description
1 polymer ?
#
loop_
_entity_poly.entity_id
_entity_poly.type
_entity_poly.pdbx_seq_one_letter_code
_entity_poly.pdbx_strand_id
1 'polypeptide(L)'
;TSGTLTFKIIYLTDKKKEDHVTAEVKKILPKIIKKNATQIDKIKAVHDYIVLNSSYSSKTKNSQYITYTLLTEKKGVCQAYALLMLKMFEELKIEAKYVKGYSNNERHAWILAKVDKEWYHIDPTWNDPIGNKADEVRYKYFMLTDKQIAATHSWVKAEYPVAKSEKYKSFHIATQAFTKKNELFYMNEKDKKYYQMNLKTLKVKSITAKQYQQSKKA
;
A
#
# COMPACT_ATOMS: atom_id res chain seq x y z
N THR A 1 -16.69 -35.75 30.24
CA THR A 1 -16.91 -34.39 30.78
C THR A 1 -17.23 -33.46 29.65
N SER A 2 -18.46 -32.91 29.63
CA SER A 2 -18.84 -31.83 28.70
C SER A 2 -18.55 -30.47 29.34
N GLY A 3 -17.95 -29.56 28.59
CA GLY A 3 -17.71 -28.17 28.99
C GLY A 3 -18.40 -27.20 28.04
N THR A 4 -18.93 -26.09 28.55
CA THR A 4 -19.51 -25.03 27.72
C THR A 4 -18.47 -23.91 27.56
N LEU A 5 -18.19 -23.50 26.31
CA LEU A 5 -17.33 -22.38 25.99
C LEU A 5 -18.21 -21.18 25.54
N THR A 6 -18.13 -20.07 26.26
CA THR A 6 -18.90 -18.87 25.95
C THR A 6 -17.97 -17.80 25.34
N PHE A 7 -18.32 -17.28 24.15
CA PHE A 7 -17.58 -16.22 23.48
C PHE A 7 -18.39 -14.92 23.50
N LYS A 8 -17.77 -13.81 23.87
CA LYS A 8 -18.31 -12.47 23.66
C LYS A 8 -17.71 -11.89 22.40
N ILE A 9 -18.55 -11.69 21.36
CA ILE A 9 -18.13 -11.08 20.10
C ILE A 9 -18.49 -9.60 20.12
N ILE A 10 -17.50 -8.74 19.84
CA ILE A 10 -17.69 -7.31 19.70
C ILE A 10 -17.38 -6.95 18.25
N TYR A 11 -18.39 -6.43 17.53
CA TYR A 11 -18.20 -5.93 16.17
C TYR A 11 -17.65 -4.50 16.23
N LEU A 12 -16.53 -4.25 15.53
CA LEU A 12 -15.91 -2.92 15.43
C LEU A 12 -16.58 -2.05 14.37
N THR A 13 -17.33 -2.66 13.45
CA THR A 13 -18.05 -2.00 12.34
C THR A 13 -19.48 -2.53 12.25
N ASP A 14 -20.30 -1.88 11.45
CA ASP A 14 -21.68 -2.27 11.16
C ASP A 14 -21.95 -2.21 9.65
N LYS A 15 -23.10 -2.75 9.22
CA LYS A 15 -23.49 -2.78 7.80
C LYS A 15 -23.49 -1.38 7.16
N LYS A 16 -23.96 -0.36 7.85
CA LYS A 16 -24.03 1.02 7.33
C LYS A 16 -22.62 1.56 7.00
N LYS A 17 -21.66 1.31 7.89
CA LYS A 17 -20.26 1.70 7.67
C LYS A 17 -19.63 0.94 6.51
N GLU A 18 -19.87 -0.37 6.42
CA GLU A 18 -19.36 -1.20 5.32
C GLU A 18 -19.97 -0.81 3.96
N ASP A 19 -21.27 -0.52 3.91
CA ASP A 19 -21.93 -0.01 2.71
C ASP A 19 -21.35 1.35 2.29
N HIS A 20 -21.09 2.24 3.26
CA HIS A 20 -20.42 3.53 3.01
C HIS A 20 -19.01 3.33 2.43
N VAL A 21 -18.20 2.45 3.03
CA VAL A 21 -16.87 2.11 2.51
C VAL A 21 -16.94 1.63 1.06
N THR A 22 -17.85 0.72 0.76
CA THR A 22 -18.04 0.19 -0.58
C THR A 22 -18.42 1.29 -1.57
N ALA A 23 -19.33 2.18 -1.20
CA ALA A 23 -19.75 3.30 -2.03
C ALA A 23 -18.61 4.29 -2.30
N GLU A 24 -17.84 4.63 -1.27
CA GLU A 24 -16.70 5.55 -1.41
C GLU A 24 -15.56 4.94 -2.25
N VAL A 25 -15.23 3.66 -2.07
CA VAL A 25 -14.23 2.97 -2.89
C VAL A 25 -14.64 3.01 -4.37
N LYS A 26 -15.92 2.75 -4.70
CA LYS A 26 -16.45 2.84 -6.06
C LYS A 26 -16.37 4.25 -6.65
N LYS A 27 -16.44 5.31 -5.85
CA LYS A 27 -16.26 6.70 -6.29
C LYS A 27 -14.78 7.08 -6.47
N ILE A 28 -13.89 6.50 -5.65
CA ILE A 28 -12.45 6.80 -5.66
C ILE A 28 -11.76 6.14 -6.85
N LEU A 29 -12.01 4.84 -7.06
CA LEU A 29 -11.29 4.06 -8.06
C LEU A 29 -11.29 4.67 -9.48
N PRO A 30 -12.42 5.14 -10.03
CA PRO A 30 -12.42 5.77 -11.36
C PRO A 30 -11.59 7.07 -11.45
N LYS A 31 -11.38 7.76 -10.31
CA LYS A 31 -10.59 8.99 -10.26
C LYS A 31 -9.09 8.72 -10.26
N ILE A 32 -8.65 7.61 -9.65
CA ILE A 32 -7.23 7.28 -9.53
C ILE A 32 -6.74 6.29 -10.58
N ILE A 33 -7.63 5.49 -11.19
CA ILE A 33 -7.28 4.48 -12.18
C ILE A 33 -7.45 5.07 -13.59
N LYS A 34 -6.36 5.14 -14.35
CA LYS A 34 -6.39 5.60 -15.75
C LYS A 34 -7.04 4.55 -16.66
N LYS A 35 -7.69 5.02 -17.72
CA LYS A 35 -8.14 4.14 -18.82
C LYS A 35 -6.93 3.36 -19.36
N ASN A 36 -7.06 2.06 -19.56
CA ASN A 36 -5.97 1.16 -20.00
C ASN A 36 -4.81 0.99 -18.98
N ALA A 37 -5.05 1.23 -17.69
CA ALA A 37 -4.08 0.94 -16.64
C ALA A 37 -3.78 -0.57 -16.58
N THR A 38 -2.49 -0.93 -16.56
CA THR A 38 -2.05 -2.32 -16.31
C THR A 38 -2.35 -2.74 -14.88
N GLN A 39 -2.18 -4.02 -14.56
CA GLN A 39 -2.41 -4.51 -13.20
C GLN A 39 -1.49 -3.81 -12.18
N ILE A 40 -0.21 -3.63 -12.52
CA ILE A 40 0.74 -2.92 -11.64
C ILE A 40 0.39 -1.43 -11.50
N ASP A 41 -0.10 -0.77 -12.57
CA ASP A 41 -0.54 0.62 -12.49
C ASP A 41 -1.72 0.77 -11.52
N LYS A 42 -2.67 -0.16 -11.53
CA LYS A 42 -3.81 -0.19 -10.60
C LYS A 42 -3.35 -0.37 -9.16
N ILE A 43 -2.47 -1.33 -8.90
CA ILE A 43 -1.91 -1.59 -7.57
C ILE A 43 -1.17 -0.36 -7.05
N LYS A 44 -0.33 0.24 -7.89
CA LYS A 44 0.39 1.45 -7.54
C LYS A 44 -0.55 2.62 -7.25
N ALA A 45 -1.58 2.83 -8.06
CA ALA A 45 -2.54 3.91 -7.85
C ALA A 45 -3.31 3.76 -6.53
N VAL A 46 -3.71 2.54 -6.17
CA VAL A 46 -4.33 2.23 -4.87
C VAL A 46 -3.36 2.48 -3.71
N HIS A 47 -2.12 2.00 -3.84
CA HIS A 47 -1.08 2.22 -2.83
C HIS A 47 -0.84 3.72 -2.60
N ASP A 48 -0.59 4.46 -3.66
CA ASP A 48 -0.31 5.90 -3.59
C ASP A 48 -1.50 6.68 -3.01
N TYR A 49 -2.73 6.32 -3.40
CA TYR A 49 -3.93 6.93 -2.84
C TYR A 49 -4.00 6.75 -1.33
N ILE A 50 -3.76 5.53 -0.83
CA ILE A 50 -3.82 5.24 0.61
C ILE A 50 -2.73 6.02 1.35
N VAL A 51 -1.49 5.96 0.88
CA VAL A 51 -0.36 6.65 1.50
C VAL A 51 -0.55 8.17 1.52
N LEU A 52 -1.04 8.77 0.43
CA LEU A 52 -1.24 10.21 0.31
C LEU A 52 -2.48 10.75 1.05
N ASN A 53 -3.46 9.89 1.33
CA ASN A 53 -4.74 10.30 1.93
C ASN A 53 -4.94 9.78 3.35
N SER A 54 -3.92 9.20 3.95
CA SER A 54 -4.01 8.62 5.29
C SER A 54 -2.86 9.10 6.18
N SER A 55 -3.04 8.94 7.48
CA SER A 55 -2.04 9.27 8.50
C SER A 55 -2.07 8.21 9.59
N TYR A 56 -0.94 7.61 9.91
CA TYR A 56 -0.86 6.60 10.97
C TYR A 56 -1.17 7.23 12.33
N SER A 57 -2.26 6.81 12.94
CA SER A 57 -2.70 7.32 14.23
C SER A 57 -3.72 6.40 14.90
N SER A 58 -3.56 6.21 16.21
CA SER A 58 -4.58 5.57 17.08
C SER A 58 -5.57 6.58 17.67
N LYS A 59 -5.35 7.88 17.46
CA LYS A 59 -6.23 8.96 17.95
C LYS A 59 -7.35 9.23 16.95
N THR A 60 -8.43 8.45 17.04
CA THR A 60 -9.60 8.48 16.14
C THR A 60 -10.90 8.53 16.95
N LYS A 61 -11.97 9.04 16.34
CA LYS A 61 -13.33 9.05 16.94
C LYS A 61 -13.99 7.67 16.88
N ASN A 62 -13.80 6.97 15.76
CA ASN A 62 -14.24 5.58 15.60
C ASN A 62 -13.07 4.63 15.83
N SER A 63 -13.28 3.32 15.77
CA SER A 63 -12.19 2.34 15.91
C SER A 63 -11.09 2.58 14.87
N GLN A 64 -9.85 2.72 15.29
CA GLN A 64 -8.68 2.90 14.43
C GLN A 64 -8.38 1.70 13.52
N TYR A 65 -9.01 0.57 13.76
CA TYR A 65 -8.78 -0.69 13.05
C TYR A 65 -9.67 -0.87 11.82
N ILE A 66 -10.70 -0.03 11.61
CA ILE A 66 -11.68 -0.23 10.54
C ILE A 66 -11.45 0.72 9.35
N THR A 67 -11.78 0.22 8.19
CA THR A 67 -11.66 0.92 6.90
C THR A 67 -12.46 2.21 6.86
N TYR A 68 -13.65 2.22 7.47
CA TYR A 68 -14.51 3.40 7.57
C TYR A 68 -13.78 4.58 8.21
N THR A 69 -13.07 4.35 9.32
CA THR A 69 -12.31 5.38 10.03
C THR A 69 -11.20 5.94 9.15
N LEU A 70 -10.44 5.05 8.48
CA LEU A 70 -9.37 5.48 7.58
C LEU A 70 -9.89 6.34 6.43
N LEU A 71 -11.05 6.01 5.85
CA LEU A 71 -11.65 6.79 4.76
C LEU A 71 -12.21 8.14 5.23
N THR A 72 -12.87 8.18 6.39
CA THR A 72 -13.60 9.38 6.84
C THR A 72 -12.75 10.33 7.69
N GLU A 73 -11.90 9.79 8.55
CA GLU A 73 -11.04 10.57 9.46
C GLU A 73 -9.62 10.74 8.94
N LYS A 74 -9.26 10.03 7.84
CA LYS A 74 -7.89 10.01 7.28
C LYS A 74 -6.84 9.52 8.29
N LYS A 75 -7.25 8.75 9.27
CA LYS A 75 -6.44 8.23 10.37
C LYS A 75 -6.78 6.77 10.64
N GLY A 76 -5.77 6.00 11.00
CA GLY A 76 -5.93 4.59 11.34
C GLY A 76 -4.59 3.92 11.61
N VAL A 77 -4.64 2.63 11.91
CA VAL A 77 -3.45 1.79 12.13
C VAL A 77 -3.32 0.74 11.02
N CYS A 78 -2.26 -0.05 11.03
CA CYS A 78 -1.91 -1.02 9.99
C CYS A 78 -3.08 -1.87 9.48
N GLN A 79 -3.95 -2.34 10.37
CA GLN A 79 -5.13 -3.12 10.00
C GLN A 79 -6.07 -2.34 9.07
N ALA A 80 -6.34 -1.07 9.37
CA ALA A 80 -7.23 -0.24 8.54
C ALA A 80 -6.62 0.03 7.16
N TYR A 81 -5.30 0.28 7.09
CA TYR A 81 -4.55 0.43 5.83
C TYR A 81 -4.64 -0.83 4.96
N ALA A 82 -4.34 -1.99 5.55
CA ALA A 82 -4.37 -3.26 4.85
C ALA A 82 -5.78 -3.62 4.37
N LEU A 83 -6.81 -3.43 5.21
CA LEU A 83 -8.20 -3.71 4.86
C LEU A 83 -8.72 -2.77 3.77
N LEU A 84 -8.36 -1.48 3.77
CA LEU A 84 -8.73 -0.56 2.70
C LEU A 84 -8.09 -0.97 1.37
N MET A 85 -6.80 -1.33 1.39
CA MET A 85 -6.12 -1.81 0.18
C MET A 85 -6.75 -3.10 -0.34
N LEU A 86 -7.06 -4.06 0.53
CA LEU A 86 -7.73 -5.30 0.16
C LEU A 86 -9.09 -5.02 -0.48
N LYS A 87 -9.91 -4.14 0.14
CA LYS A 87 -11.23 -3.75 -0.39
C LYS A 87 -11.14 -3.11 -1.78
N MET A 88 -10.17 -2.23 -2.00
CA MET A 88 -9.93 -1.63 -3.31
C MET A 88 -9.47 -2.66 -4.35
N PHE A 89 -8.64 -3.63 -3.95
CA PHE A 89 -8.19 -4.71 -4.83
C PHE A 89 -9.34 -5.66 -5.19
N GLU A 90 -10.23 -5.98 -4.26
CA GLU A 90 -11.45 -6.76 -4.53
C GLU A 90 -12.32 -6.09 -5.61
N GLU A 91 -12.60 -4.80 -5.51
CA GLU A 91 -13.36 -4.05 -6.52
C GLU A 91 -12.66 -4.01 -7.89
N LEU A 92 -11.33 -4.03 -7.91
CA LEU A 92 -10.50 -4.08 -9.13
C LEU A 92 -10.27 -5.51 -9.65
N LYS A 93 -10.78 -6.55 -8.97
CA LYS A 93 -10.57 -7.97 -9.26
C LYS A 93 -9.08 -8.35 -9.26
N ILE A 94 -8.31 -7.77 -8.36
CA ILE A 94 -6.91 -8.09 -8.12
C ILE A 94 -6.86 -9.12 -7.00
N GLU A 95 -6.26 -10.29 -7.27
CA GLU A 95 -6.09 -11.34 -6.27
C GLU A 95 -5.12 -10.89 -5.19
N ALA A 96 -5.58 -10.85 -3.93
CA ALA A 96 -4.79 -10.42 -2.80
C ALA A 96 -5.16 -11.15 -1.51
N LYS A 97 -4.26 -11.16 -0.55
CA LYS A 97 -4.45 -11.75 0.78
C LYS A 97 -4.05 -10.75 1.86
N TYR A 98 -4.86 -10.70 2.91
CA TYR A 98 -4.52 -10.02 4.15
C TYR A 98 -3.51 -10.87 4.92
N VAL A 99 -2.34 -10.32 5.21
CA VAL A 99 -1.29 -10.98 5.97
C VAL A 99 -1.29 -10.50 7.41
N LYS A 100 -1.28 -11.43 8.34
CA LYS A 100 -1.12 -11.20 9.79
C LYS A 100 0.27 -11.65 10.21
N GLY A 101 0.93 -10.82 11.03
CA GLY A 101 2.25 -11.15 11.52
C GLY A 101 2.73 -10.13 12.54
N TYR A 102 4.03 -9.93 12.54
CA TYR A 102 4.70 -8.99 13.42
C TYR A 102 5.66 -8.11 12.62
N SER A 103 5.85 -6.89 13.07
CA SER A 103 6.90 -6.00 12.62
C SER A 103 7.46 -5.26 13.84
N ASN A 104 8.81 -5.24 14.01
CA ASN A 104 9.46 -4.72 15.21
C ASN A 104 8.88 -5.30 16.53
N ASN A 105 8.56 -6.60 16.54
CA ASN A 105 7.95 -7.33 17.66
C ASN A 105 6.52 -6.89 18.03
N GLU A 106 5.89 -6.00 17.26
CA GLU A 106 4.50 -5.61 17.42
C GLU A 106 3.60 -6.34 16.41
N ARG A 107 2.36 -6.63 16.78
CA ARG A 107 1.36 -7.20 15.86
C ARG A 107 1.16 -6.26 14.68
N HIS A 108 1.25 -6.80 13.49
CA HIS A 108 1.18 -6.02 12.26
C HIS A 108 0.37 -6.72 11.17
N ALA A 109 -0.17 -5.92 10.25
CA ALA A 109 -0.93 -6.40 9.12
C ALA A 109 -0.55 -5.65 7.84
N TRP A 110 -0.46 -6.41 6.73
CA TRP A 110 -0.16 -5.90 5.40
C TRP A 110 -0.81 -6.75 4.31
N ILE A 111 -0.47 -6.52 3.06
CA ILE A 111 -1.06 -7.20 1.91
C ILE A 111 -0.03 -8.03 1.16
N LEU A 112 -0.48 -9.18 0.68
CA LEU A 112 0.18 -9.98 -0.35
C LEU A 112 -0.70 -9.92 -1.61
N ALA A 113 -0.21 -9.32 -2.70
CA ALA A 113 -0.96 -9.13 -3.94
C ALA A 113 -0.33 -9.88 -5.11
N LYS A 114 -1.15 -10.36 -6.04
CA LYS A 114 -0.72 -11.10 -7.22
C LYS A 114 -0.70 -10.22 -8.46
N VAL A 115 0.43 -10.23 -9.17
CA VAL A 115 0.64 -9.51 -10.44
C VAL A 115 1.35 -10.45 -11.42
N ASP A 116 0.82 -10.59 -12.64
CA ASP A 116 1.43 -11.43 -13.68
C ASP A 116 1.76 -12.86 -13.19
N LYS A 117 0.86 -13.46 -12.40
CA LYS A 117 0.99 -14.79 -11.77
C LYS A 117 2.00 -14.87 -10.61
N GLU A 118 2.72 -13.81 -10.28
CA GLU A 118 3.68 -13.73 -9.17
C GLU A 118 3.10 -12.96 -7.98
N TRP A 119 3.48 -13.36 -6.77
CA TRP A 119 3.04 -12.71 -5.53
C TRP A 119 4.07 -11.71 -5.02
N TYR A 120 3.58 -10.64 -4.37
CA TYR A 120 4.42 -9.57 -3.82
C TYR A 120 3.81 -9.01 -2.54
N HIS A 121 4.64 -8.77 -1.55
CA HIS A 121 4.22 -8.06 -0.35
C HIS A 121 4.15 -6.54 -0.59
N ILE A 122 3.13 -5.92 0.00
CA ILE A 122 2.93 -4.47 -0.01
C ILE A 122 2.51 -4.05 1.39
N ASP A 123 3.28 -3.16 2.00
CA ASP A 123 2.92 -2.55 3.27
C ASP A 123 2.72 -1.04 3.13
N PRO A 124 1.48 -0.59 2.95
CA PRO A 124 1.18 0.84 2.80
C PRO A 124 1.43 1.62 4.09
N THR A 125 1.37 0.98 5.27
CA THR A 125 1.63 1.61 6.56
C THR A 125 3.10 2.04 6.69
N TRP A 126 4.02 1.15 6.31
CA TRP A 126 5.45 1.42 6.38
C TRP A 126 5.95 2.31 5.23
N ASN A 127 5.14 2.50 4.20
CA ASN A 127 5.38 3.46 3.13
C ASN A 127 4.78 4.84 3.40
N ASP A 128 3.92 4.97 4.43
CA ASP A 128 3.37 6.26 4.87
C ASP A 128 4.46 7.04 5.64
N PRO A 129 4.91 8.21 5.16
CA PRO A 129 5.96 8.96 5.83
C PRO A 129 5.47 9.57 7.15
N ILE A 130 6.18 9.30 8.24
CA ILE A 130 5.91 9.93 9.53
C ILE A 130 5.99 11.46 9.37
N GLY A 131 4.96 12.17 9.88
CA GLY A 131 4.90 13.64 9.86
C GLY A 131 4.23 14.23 8.63
N ASN A 132 3.38 13.47 7.93
CA ASN A 132 2.52 13.94 6.82
C ASN A 132 3.22 14.91 5.87
N LYS A 133 4.21 14.42 5.13
CA LYS A 133 4.70 15.13 3.95
C LYS A 133 3.69 14.89 2.83
N ALA A 134 2.75 15.78 2.70
CA ALA A 134 1.52 15.68 1.92
C ALA A 134 1.68 15.25 0.45
N ASP A 135 2.89 15.31 -0.10
CA ASP A 135 3.17 15.00 -1.51
C ASP A 135 4.24 13.91 -1.70
N GLU A 136 4.62 13.18 -0.64
CA GLU A 136 5.68 12.18 -0.72
C GLU A 136 5.13 10.76 -0.59
N VAL A 137 5.37 9.94 -1.60
CA VAL A 137 5.14 8.49 -1.55
C VAL A 137 6.48 7.78 -1.43
N ARG A 138 6.56 6.83 -0.51
CA ARG A 138 7.69 5.91 -0.37
C ARG A 138 7.32 4.55 -0.94
N TYR A 139 8.31 3.87 -1.51
CA TYR A 139 8.11 2.56 -2.13
C TYR A 139 9.00 1.47 -1.52
N LYS A 140 9.61 1.73 -0.37
CA LYS A 140 10.52 0.78 0.30
C LYS A 140 9.84 -0.56 0.61
N TYR A 141 8.55 -0.53 0.91
CA TYR A 141 7.72 -1.70 1.21
C TYR A 141 6.65 -1.94 0.13
N PHE A 142 7.01 -1.71 -1.12
CA PHE A 142 6.11 -1.89 -2.28
C PHE A 142 6.65 -2.99 -3.19
N MET A 143 5.87 -4.06 -3.41
CA MET A 143 6.22 -5.19 -4.29
C MET A 143 7.46 -5.96 -3.87
N LEU A 144 7.55 -6.31 -2.58
CA LEU A 144 8.67 -7.06 -2.00
C LEU A 144 8.52 -8.57 -2.14
N THR A 145 9.66 -9.27 -2.18
CA THR A 145 9.72 -10.73 -1.99
C THR A 145 9.65 -11.09 -0.51
N ASP A 146 9.37 -12.38 -0.20
CA ASP A 146 9.46 -12.93 1.16
C ASP A 146 10.82 -12.63 1.81
N LYS A 147 11.91 -12.79 1.05
CA LYS A 147 13.27 -12.53 1.54
C LYS A 147 13.48 -11.07 1.92
N GLN A 148 12.94 -10.15 1.12
CA GLN A 148 13.11 -8.71 1.35
C GLN A 148 12.31 -8.22 2.55
N ILE A 149 11.03 -8.60 2.66
CA ILE A 149 10.18 -8.14 3.75
C ILE A 149 10.54 -8.80 5.08
N ALA A 150 11.08 -10.02 5.07
CA ALA A 150 11.51 -10.74 6.29
C ALA A 150 12.64 -10.04 7.06
N ALA A 151 13.30 -9.03 6.48
CA ALA A 151 14.26 -8.20 7.21
C ALA A 151 13.65 -7.41 8.36
N THR A 152 12.33 -7.14 8.30
CA THR A 152 11.61 -6.31 9.29
C THR A 152 10.29 -6.91 9.72
N HIS A 153 9.78 -7.92 9.01
CA HIS A 153 8.48 -8.54 9.25
C HIS A 153 8.62 -10.05 9.44
N SER A 154 7.74 -10.63 10.24
CA SER A 154 7.62 -12.08 10.42
C SER A 154 6.16 -12.51 10.36
N TRP A 155 5.91 -13.68 9.75
CA TRP A 155 4.57 -14.28 9.60
C TRP A 155 4.68 -15.80 9.47
N VAL A 156 3.58 -16.50 9.58
CA VAL A 156 3.51 -17.95 9.35
C VAL A 156 3.52 -18.19 7.83
N LYS A 157 4.71 -18.38 7.25
CA LYS A 157 4.90 -18.47 5.78
C LYS A 157 4.06 -19.55 5.12
N ALA A 158 3.83 -20.68 5.81
CA ALA A 158 3.05 -21.80 5.29
C ALA A 158 1.56 -21.46 5.00
N GLU A 159 1.04 -20.37 5.57
CA GLU A 159 -0.34 -19.92 5.36
C GLU A 159 -0.52 -19.08 4.08
N TYR A 160 0.58 -18.70 3.42
CA TYR A 160 0.54 -17.75 2.31
C TYR A 160 1.33 -18.23 1.09
N PRO A 161 0.94 -17.79 -0.11
CA PRO A 161 1.75 -18.01 -1.31
C PRO A 161 3.13 -17.37 -1.21
N VAL A 162 4.12 -18.02 -1.82
CA VAL A 162 5.52 -17.56 -1.83
C VAL A 162 5.68 -16.36 -2.78
N ALA A 163 6.30 -15.27 -2.30
CA ALA A 163 6.69 -14.11 -3.07
C ALA A 163 8.20 -14.15 -3.36
N LYS A 164 8.57 -14.48 -4.60
CA LYS A 164 10.01 -14.69 -5.00
C LYS A 164 10.52 -13.77 -6.10
N SER A 165 9.62 -13.10 -6.84
CA SER A 165 10.00 -12.31 -8.01
C SER A 165 10.55 -10.93 -7.62
N GLU A 166 11.73 -10.58 -8.14
CA GLU A 166 12.38 -9.28 -7.96
C GLU A 166 12.09 -8.27 -9.09
N LYS A 167 11.08 -8.55 -9.93
CA LYS A 167 10.73 -7.71 -11.10
C LYS A 167 10.63 -6.23 -10.76
N TYR A 168 10.12 -5.89 -9.57
CA TYR A 168 9.83 -4.52 -9.16
C TYR A 168 10.83 -3.93 -8.16
N LYS A 169 12.01 -4.52 -8.00
CA LYS A 169 13.03 -4.06 -7.03
C LYS A 169 13.49 -2.60 -7.22
N SER A 170 13.35 -2.05 -8.42
CA SER A 170 13.71 -0.66 -8.70
C SER A 170 12.86 0.36 -7.95
N PHE A 171 11.67 -0.02 -7.46
CA PHE A 171 10.86 0.87 -6.61
C PHE A 171 11.46 1.05 -5.22
N HIS A 172 12.12 0.06 -4.66
CA HIS A 172 12.50 0.04 -3.24
C HIS A 172 13.48 1.15 -2.81
N ILE A 173 14.18 1.75 -3.76
CA ILE A 173 15.14 2.84 -3.54
C ILE A 173 14.58 4.22 -3.86
N ALA A 174 13.33 4.30 -4.32
CA ALA A 174 12.71 5.55 -4.73
C ALA A 174 12.15 6.32 -3.51
N THR A 175 12.67 7.52 -3.30
CA THR A 175 12.20 8.50 -2.30
C THR A 175 11.87 9.82 -2.98
N GLN A 176 11.11 10.70 -2.33
CA GLN A 176 10.61 11.94 -2.91
C GLN A 176 9.94 11.72 -4.26
N ALA A 177 9.23 10.60 -4.39
CA ALA A 177 8.75 10.12 -5.67
C ALA A 177 7.41 10.75 -6.05
N PHE A 178 7.25 11.06 -7.33
CA PHE A 178 5.97 11.43 -7.93
C PHE A 178 5.82 10.81 -9.31
N THR A 179 4.57 10.63 -9.74
CA THR A 179 4.26 10.06 -11.06
C THR A 179 3.67 11.13 -11.97
N LYS A 180 4.22 11.24 -13.17
CA LYS A 180 3.67 12.10 -14.23
C LYS A 180 3.59 11.33 -15.54
N LYS A 181 2.41 11.33 -16.17
CA LYS A 181 2.11 10.46 -17.33
C LYS A 181 2.38 9.00 -16.95
N ASN A 182 3.35 8.36 -17.54
CA ASN A 182 3.71 6.97 -17.29
C ASN A 182 5.15 6.82 -16.76
N GLU A 183 5.65 7.86 -16.12
CA GLU A 183 7.00 7.95 -15.60
C GLU A 183 6.98 8.21 -14.09
N LEU A 184 7.81 7.48 -13.33
CA LEU A 184 8.12 7.75 -11.95
C LEU A 184 9.40 8.57 -11.87
N PHE A 185 9.30 9.75 -11.31
CA PHE A 185 10.43 10.62 -10.99
C PHE A 185 10.77 10.47 -9.52
N TYR A 186 12.03 10.25 -9.19
CA TYR A 186 12.42 10.01 -7.81
C TYR A 186 13.87 10.38 -7.51
N MET A 187 14.18 10.59 -6.24
CA MET A 187 15.53 10.58 -5.73
C MET A 187 15.86 9.16 -5.26
N ASN A 188 17.02 8.65 -5.63
CA ASN A 188 17.50 7.37 -5.15
C ASN A 188 18.06 7.55 -3.71
N GLU A 189 17.55 6.77 -2.78
CA GLU A 189 17.92 6.85 -1.36
C GLU A 189 19.42 6.59 -1.11
N LYS A 190 20.06 5.77 -1.94
CA LYS A 190 21.45 5.35 -1.75
C LYS A 190 22.49 6.39 -2.22
N ASP A 191 22.32 6.88 -3.45
CA ASP A 191 23.30 7.78 -4.08
C ASP A 191 22.88 9.27 -4.11
N LYS A 192 21.63 9.56 -3.65
CA LYS A 192 21.04 10.89 -3.59
C LYS A 192 20.93 11.61 -4.95
N LYS A 193 20.97 10.84 -6.07
CA LYS A 193 20.78 11.35 -7.42
C LYS A 193 19.34 11.20 -7.86
N TYR A 194 18.95 11.93 -8.91
CA TYR A 194 17.59 11.91 -9.45
C TYR A 194 17.51 10.99 -10.65
N TYR A 195 16.36 10.30 -10.73
CA TYR A 195 16.08 9.30 -11.74
C TYR A 195 14.65 9.43 -12.27
N GLN A 196 14.46 8.94 -13.49
CA GLN A 196 13.17 8.74 -14.11
C GLN A 196 13.04 7.27 -14.52
N MET A 197 11.95 6.62 -14.13
CA MET A 197 11.66 5.23 -14.48
C MET A 197 10.38 5.16 -15.30
N ASN A 198 10.44 4.54 -16.45
CA ASN A 198 9.24 4.23 -17.22
C ASN A 198 8.46 3.09 -16.56
N LEU A 199 7.21 3.33 -16.18
CA LEU A 199 6.41 2.37 -15.39
C LEU A 199 5.96 1.13 -16.19
N LYS A 200 5.98 1.19 -17.54
CA LYS A 200 5.67 0.03 -18.39
C LYS A 200 6.86 -0.89 -18.58
N THR A 201 8.01 -0.30 -18.89
CA THR A 201 9.22 -1.04 -19.25
C THR A 201 10.17 -1.26 -18.07
N LEU A 202 9.97 -0.54 -16.97
CA LEU A 202 10.83 -0.46 -15.78
C LEU A 202 12.26 0.03 -16.09
N LYS A 203 12.48 0.58 -17.29
CA LYS A 203 13.77 1.19 -17.66
C LYS A 203 13.98 2.47 -16.87
N VAL A 204 15.17 2.58 -16.28
CA VAL A 204 15.59 3.71 -15.44
C VAL A 204 16.65 4.52 -16.18
N LYS A 205 16.55 5.85 -16.10
CA LYS A 205 17.59 6.77 -16.57
C LYS A 205 17.90 7.81 -15.50
N SER A 206 19.16 8.23 -15.40
CA SER A 206 19.57 9.36 -14.58
C SER A 206 19.07 10.67 -15.19
N ILE A 207 18.66 11.61 -14.34
CA ILE A 207 18.27 12.97 -14.73
C ILE A 207 18.94 13.99 -13.79
N THR A 208 19.00 15.24 -14.21
CA THR A 208 19.54 16.32 -13.38
C THR A 208 18.51 16.79 -12.34
N ALA A 209 18.97 17.42 -11.26
CA ALA A 209 18.08 18.06 -10.28
C ALA A 209 17.15 19.10 -10.94
N LYS A 210 17.66 19.86 -11.92
CA LYS A 210 16.88 20.83 -12.71
C LYS A 210 15.74 20.14 -13.46
N GLN A 211 16.01 19.03 -14.15
CA GLN A 211 14.98 18.24 -14.88
C GLN A 211 13.93 17.66 -13.92
N TYR A 212 14.36 17.16 -12.76
CA TYR A 212 13.45 16.67 -11.72
C TYR A 212 12.50 17.77 -11.24
N GLN A 213 13.01 18.96 -10.90
CA GLN A 213 12.21 20.10 -10.45
C GLN A 213 11.26 20.63 -11.53
N GLN A 214 11.71 20.70 -12.78
CA GLN A 214 10.85 21.07 -13.93
C GLN A 214 9.72 20.07 -14.13
N SER A 215 10.00 18.76 -13.99
CA SER A 215 8.98 17.70 -14.11
C SER A 215 7.93 17.78 -13.00
N LYS A 216 8.29 18.26 -11.80
CA LYS A 216 7.38 18.43 -10.67
C LYS A 216 6.43 19.62 -10.84
N LYS A 217 6.91 20.72 -11.47
CA LYS A 217 6.13 21.97 -11.65
C LYS A 217 5.19 21.96 -12.86
N ALA A 218 5.51 21.23 -13.91
CA ALA A 218 4.75 21.15 -15.16
C ALA A 218 3.68 20.06 -15.10
#